data_764b7c25fbde8d22a5aa87cab7740faa
#
_entry.id   764b7c25fbde8d22a5aa87cab7740faa
#
_cell.length_a   1.000
_cell.length_b   1.000
_cell.length_c   1.000
_cell.angle_alpha   90.00
_cell.angle_beta   90.00
_cell.angle_gamma   90.00
#
_symmetry.space_group_name_H-M   'P 1'
#
loop_
_entity.id
_entity.type
_entity.pdbx_description
1 polymer ?
#
loop_
_entity_poly.entity_id
_entity_poly.type
_entity_poly.pdbx_seq_one_letter_code
_entity_poly.pdbx_strand_id
1 'polypeptide(L)'
;MKKNNVWNSRLRNLIILLIFLKISAGSALAQVNQSKITQGDAICIESNSIPDHKVGKFPNRANPHSIREQRIKLCVSSNPKKNSIPQFINGTIGIALNGIQFRPNTAGSYDPSSKSGHSRNGDKRWTLDIFGAKNRLGLDMNNGHVGPNGLYHYHGIAESLIGNSASSL
;
A
#
# COMPACT_ATOMS: atom_id res chain seq x y z
N MET A 1 -15.13 -32.74 -65.29
CA MET A 1 -14.76 -31.44 -64.81
C MET A 1 -14.99 -31.38 -63.27
N LYS A 2 -13.93 -31.50 -62.46
CA LYS A 2 -14.02 -31.39 -60.97
C LYS A 2 -13.69 -29.95 -60.56
N LYS A 3 -14.66 -29.21 -60.07
CA LYS A 3 -14.46 -27.86 -59.46
C LYS A 3 -13.95 -28.09 -58.06
N ASN A 4 -12.70 -27.69 -57.80
CA ASN A 4 -12.09 -27.76 -56.51
C ASN A 4 -12.62 -26.63 -55.62
N ASN A 5 -13.23 -26.99 -54.50
CA ASN A 5 -13.69 -26.05 -53.47
C ASN A 5 -12.52 -25.57 -52.64
N VAL A 6 -11.78 -24.56 -53.10
CA VAL A 6 -10.66 -23.91 -52.37
C VAL A 6 -11.16 -22.87 -51.32
N TRP A 7 -12.47 -22.60 -51.33
CA TRP A 7 -13.05 -21.55 -50.47
C TRP A 7 -13.29 -21.94 -49.02
N ASN A 8 -13.35 -23.24 -48.72
CA ASN A 8 -13.71 -23.68 -47.37
C ASN A 8 -12.55 -23.73 -46.36
N SER A 9 -11.31 -23.71 -46.82
CA SER A 9 -10.16 -23.78 -45.89
C SER A 9 -9.83 -22.42 -45.26
N ARG A 10 -10.02 -21.33 -45.97
CA ARG A 10 -9.74 -19.97 -45.44
C ARG A 10 -10.79 -19.50 -44.44
N LEU A 11 -12.07 -19.84 -44.66
CA LEU A 11 -13.12 -19.52 -43.68
C LEU A 11 -13.01 -20.33 -42.40
N ARG A 12 -12.61 -21.61 -42.47
CA ARG A 12 -12.38 -22.44 -41.26
C ARG A 12 -11.23 -21.91 -40.40
N ASN A 13 -10.14 -21.44 -41.04
CA ASN A 13 -9.01 -20.90 -40.32
C ASN A 13 -9.32 -19.51 -39.68
N LEU A 14 -10.20 -18.72 -40.31
CA LEU A 14 -10.65 -17.45 -39.75
C LEU A 14 -11.56 -17.64 -38.53
N ILE A 15 -12.42 -18.65 -38.54
CA ILE A 15 -13.31 -18.99 -37.42
C ILE A 15 -12.52 -19.57 -36.25
N ILE A 16 -11.48 -20.35 -36.50
CA ILE A 16 -10.62 -20.92 -35.46
C ILE A 16 -9.76 -19.81 -34.80
N LEU A 17 -9.30 -18.79 -35.55
CA LEU A 17 -8.53 -17.68 -35.01
C LEU A 17 -9.38 -16.74 -34.14
N LEU A 18 -10.68 -16.62 -34.39
CA LEU A 18 -11.61 -15.81 -33.57
C LEU A 18 -12.04 -16.50 -32.27
N ILE A 19 -11.88 -17.81 -32.14
CA ILE A 19 -12.24 -18.56 -30.95
C ILE A 19 -11.11 -18.52 -29.90
N PHE A 20 -9.85 -18.31 -30.30
CA PHE A 20 -8.73 -18.19 -29.35
C PHE A 20 -8.50 -16.79 -28.77
N LEU A 21 -9.24 -15.77 -29.21
CA LEU A 21 -9.20 -14.43 -28.61
C LEU A 21 -10.33 -14.26 -27.57
N LYS A 22 -10.65 -15.28 -26.81
CA LYS A 22 -11.21 -15.08 -25.48
C LYS A 22 -10.07 -14.63 -24.58
N ILE A 23 -9.75 -13.35 -24.65
CA ILE A 23 -9.09 -12.64 -23.55
C ILE A 23 -10.00 -12.89 -22.35
N SER A 24 -9.58 -13.81 -21.48
CA SER A 24 -10.13 -13.86 -20.14
C SER A 24 -9.77 -12.49 -19.53
N ALA A 25 -10.70 -11.56 -19.63
CA ALA A 25 -10.75 -10.45 -18.70
C ALA A 25 -10.94 -11.12 -17.34
N GLY A 26 -9.82 -11.54 -16.74
CA GLY A 26 -9.79 -11.95 -15.35
C GLY A 26 -10.35 -10.75 -14.60
N SER A 27 -11.55 -10.87 -14.07
CA SER A 27 -12.09 -9.90 -13.14
C SER A 27 -11.03 -9.77 -12.06
N ALA A 28 -10.31 -8.66 -12.06
CA ALA A 28 -9.44 -8.33 -10.95
C ALA A 28 -10.38 -8.25 -9.75
N LEU A 29 -10.42 -9.31 -8.95
CA LEU A 29 -11.16 -9.32 -7.70
C LEU A 29 -10.64 -8.12 -6.91
N ALA A 30 -11.53 -7.23 -6.53
CA ALA A 30 -11.18 -6.11 -5.68
C ALA A 30 -10.53 -6.69 -4.42
N GLN A 31 -9.31 -6.27 -4.13
CA GLN A 31 -8.63 -6.68 -2.91
C GLN A 31 -9.42 -6.15 -1.71
N VAL A 32 -9.91 -7.05 -0.89
CA VAL A 32 -10.72 -6.72 0.30
C VAL A 32 -9.81 -6.72 1.53
N ASN A 33 -10.02 -5.75 2.42
CA ASN A 33 -9.34 -5.71 3.72
C ASN A 33 -9.57 -7.01 4.49
N GLN A 34 -8.49 -7.53 5.06
CA GLN A 34 -8.49 -8.67 5.98
C GLN A 34 -7.62 -8.29 7.16
N SER A 35 -8.24 -8.10 8.32
CA SER A 35 -7.53 -7.88 9.57
C SER A 35 -8.11 -8.75 10.68
N LYS A 36 -7.23 -9.30 11.52
CA LYS A 36 -7.59 -10.14 12.66
C LYS A 36 -6.80 -9.72 13.88
N ILE A 37 -7.51 -9.47 14.98
CA ILE A 37 -6.91 -9.11 16.26
C ILE A 37 -6.98 -10.33 17.18
N THR A 38 -5.86 -10.65 17.81
CA THR A 38 -5.76 -11.69 18.83
C THR A 38 -5.22 -11.06 20.12
N GLN A 39 -5.89 -11.31 21.24
CA GLN A 39 -5.50 -10.80 22.55
C GLN A 39 -5.11 -11.95 23.49
N GLY A 40 -4.05 -11.73 24.25
CA GLY A 40 -3.48 -12.62 25.24
C GLY A 40 -2.37 -11.89 25.98
N ASP A 41 -1.25 -12.54 26.23
CA ASP A 41 -0.04 -11.90 26.80
C ASP A 41 0.54 -10.85 25.86
N ALA A 42 0.18 -10.94 24.57
CA ALA A 42 0.43 -9.94 23.55
C ALA A 42 -0.86 -9.65 22.77
N ILE A 43 -1.01 -8.42 22.30
CA ILE A 43 -2.02 -8.03 21.33
C ILE A 43 -1.38 -8.11 19.96
N CYS A 44 -1.85 -9.02 19.14
CA CYS A 44 -1.36 -9.22 17.76
C CYS A 44 -2.41 -8.81 16.73
N ILE A 45 -1.98 -8.13 15.68
CA ILE A 45 -2.80 -7.83 14.50
C ILE A 45 -2.16 -8.54 13.31
N GLU A 46 -2.92 -9.41 12.66
CA GLU A 46 -2.62 -10.03 11.39
C GLU A 46 -3.43 -9.34 10.31
N SER A 47 -2.82 -8.96 9.20
CA SER A 47 -3.48 -8.17 8.15
C SER A 47 -2.89 -8.42 6.78
N ASN A 48 -3.74 -8.28 5.75
CA ASN A 48 -3.27 -8.18 4.36
C ASN A 48 -2.89 -6.76 3.94
N SER A 49 -2.98 -5.78 4.85
CA SER A 49 -2.63 -4.37 4.62
C SER A 49 -3.36 -3.71 3.45
N ILE A 50 -4.56 -4.19 3.13
CA ILE A 50 -5.46 -3.53 2.18
C ILE A 50 -6.35 -2.57 2.96
N PRO A 51 -6.40 -1.27 2.61
CA PRO A 51 -7.26 -0.31 3.28
C PRO A 51 -8.76 -0.69 3.18
N ASP A 52 -9.51 -0.49 4.27
CA ASP A 52 -10.96 -0.69 4.38
C ASP A 52 -11.77 0.58 4.11
N HIS A 53 -11.12 1.61 3.67
CA HIS A 53 -11.67 2.94 3.39
C HIS A 53 -11.22 3.45 2.02
N LYS A 54 -11.82 4.56 1.57
CA LYS A 54 -11.41 5.23 0.35
C LYS A 54 -9.97 5.73 0.48
N VAL A 55 -9.14 5.40 -0.49
CA VAL A 55 -7.77 5.87 -0.63
C VAL A 55 -7.62 6.76 -1.87
N GLY A 56 -6.49 7.45 -1.96
CA GLY A 56 -6.10 8.17 -3.16
C GLY A 56 -5.85 7.23 -4.35
N LYS A 57 -5.67 7.82 -5.52
CA LYS A 57 -5.29 7.06 -6.71
C LYS A 57 -3.82 6.64 -6.61
N PHE A 58 -3.57 5.33 -6.69
CA PHE A 58 -2.23 4.75 -6.78
C PHE A 58 -2.16 3.76 -7.95
N PRO A 59 -1.09 3.85 -8.79
CA PRO A 59 0.00 4.81 -8.75
C PRO A 59 -0.45 6.25 -9.09
N ASN A 60 0.33 7.24 -8.63
CA ASN A 60 0.16 8.64 -9.00
C ASN A 60 1.51 9.27 -9.40
N ARG A 61 1.49 10.54 -9.84
CA ARG A 61 2.68 11.22 -10.34
C ARG A 61 3.86 11.23 -9.36
N ALA A 62 3.60 11.30 -8.07
CA ALA A 62 4.62 11.39 -7.03
C ALA A 62 4.87 10.05 -6.31
N ASN A 63 3.95 9.08 -6.47
CA ASN A 63 4.09 7.74 -5.94
C ASN A 63 3.76 6.70 -7.03
N PRO A 64 4.78 6.06 -7.65
CA PRO A 64 4.59 5.16 -8.78
C PRO A 64 4.16 3.75 -8.39
N HIS A 65 3.86 3.48 -7.12
CA HIS A 65 3.60 2.15 -6.61
C HIS A 65 2.10 1.85 -6.52
N SER A 66 1.69 0.62 -6.82
CA SER A 66 0.33 0.13 -6.65
C SER A 66 0.18 -0.57 -5.31
N ILE A 67 -1.00 -0.49 -4.69
CA ILE A 67 -1.33 -1.24 -3.49
C ILE A 67 -1.34 -2.73 -3.82
N ARG A 68 -0.72 -3.54 -2.98
CA ARG A 68 -0.67 -5.00 -3.09
C ARG A 68 -0.88 -5.64 -1.72
N GLU A 69 -1.53 -6.77 -1.71
CA GLU A 69 -1.65 -7.58 -0.51
C GLU A 69 -0.30 -7.90 0.12
N GLN A 70 -0.28 -7.86 1.43
CA GLN A 70 0.86 -8.20 2.28
C GLN A 70 0.47 -9.34 3.22
N ARG A 71 1.45 -9.85 3.94
CA ARG A 71 1.23 -10.74 5.09
C ARG A 71 1.90 -10.09 6.29
N ILE A 72 1.12 -9.31 7.02
CA ILE A 72 1.59 -8.56 8.18
C ILE A 72 1.15 -9.29 9.43
N LYS A 73 2.08 -9.43 10.37
CA LYS A 73 1.79 -9.78 11.75
C LYS A 73 2.60 -8.86 12.65
N LEU A 74 1.91 -8.09 13.47
CA LEU A 74 2.50 -7.19 14.44
C LEU A 74 1.92 -7.50 15.81
N CYS A 75 2.80 -7.69 16.79
CA CYS A 75 2.42 -7.94 18.17
C CYS A 75 3.04 -6.88 19.08
N VAL A 76 2.26 -6.44 20.05
CA VAL A 76 2.71 -5.56 21.13
C VAL A 76 2.37 -6.21 22.47
N SER A 77 3.17 -5.94 23.51
CA SER A 77 2.87 -6.44 24.85
C SER A 77 1.53 -5.91 25.32
N SER A 78 0.68 -6.75 25.90
CA SER A 78 -0.54 -6.32 26.59
C SER A 78 -0.24 -5.57 27.90
N ASN A 79 0.99 -5.66 28.41
CA ASN A 79 1.48 -4.93 29.57
C ASN A 79 2.77 -4.17 29.21
N PRO A 80 2.69 -3.05 28.48
CA PRO A 80 3.86 -2.30 28.01
C PRO A 80 4.55 -1.61 29.17
N LYS A 81 5.89 -1.60 29.13
CA LYS A 81 6.71 -0.88 30.10
C LYS A 81 7.40 0.31 29.44
N LYS A 82 7.42 1.45 30.14
CA LYS A 82 8.15 2.63 29.70
C LYS A 82 9.66 2.37 29.76
N ASN A 83 10.35 2.69 28.68
CA ASN A 83 11.82 2.67 28.68
C ASN A 83 12.36 3.80 29.58
N SER A 84 13.44 3.51 30.30
CA SER A 84 14.14 4.53 31.11
C SER A 84 14.76 5.64 30.25
N ILE A 85 15.21 5.30 29.05
CA ILE A 85 15.79 6.24 28.09
C ILE A 85 14.95 6.18 26.81
N PRO A 86 14.47 7.33 26.28
CA PRO A 86 13.79 7.41 25.01
C PRO A 86 14.68 6.86 23.88
N GLN A 87 14.10 6.05 22.99
CA GLN A 87 14.80 5.50 21.83
C GLN A 87 14.12 5.95 20.55
N PHE A 88 14.93 6.29 19.55
CA PHE A 88 14.40 6.57 18.22
C PHE A 88 13.94 5.26 17.54
N ILE A 89 12.70 5.22 17.12
CA ILE A 89 12.14 4.09 16.36
C ILE A 89 12.09 4.48 14.90
N ASN A 90 12.74 3.70 14.06
CA ASN A 90 12.66 3.83 12.61
C ASN A 90 11.67 2.82 12.03
N GLY A 91 10.90 3.24 11.04
CA GLY A 91 9.93 2.38 10.35
C GLY A 91 8.55 2.35 11.01
N THR A 92 8.03 1.17 11.29
CA THR A 92 6.68 0.98 11.84
C THR A 92 6.66 1.23 13.34
N ILE A 93 5.85 2.17 13.80
CA ILE A 93 5.67 2.50 15.21
C ILE A 93 4.35 2.00 15.79
N GLY A 94 3.45 1.56 14.94
CA GLY A 94 2.13 1.07 15.34
C GLY A 94 1.36 0.50 14.16
N ILE A 95 0.19 -0.04 14.48
CA ILE A 95 -0.73 -0.59 13.49
C ILE A 95 -2.15 -0.20 13.89
N ALA A 96 -2.93 0.29 12.95
CA ALA A 96 -4.33 0.59 13.15
C ALA A 96 -5.17 -0.70 13.23
N LEU A 97 -6.38 -0.62 13.78
CA LEU A 97 -7.27 -1.79 13.93
C LEU A 97 -7.66 -2.41 12.57
N ASN A 98 -7.65 -1.60 11.50
CA ASN A 98 -7.84 -2.10 10.14
C ASN A 98 -6.59 -2.76 9.54
N GLY A 99 -5.52 -2.92 10.33
CA GLY A 99 -4.31 -3.60 9.92
C GLY A 99 -3.33 -2.78 9.08
N ILE A 100 -3.53 -1.48 8.95
CA ILE A 100 -2.61 -0.59 8.25
C ILE A 100 -1.56 -0.05 9.22
N GLN A 101 -0.29 -0.12 8.81
CA GLN A 101 0.84 0.30 9.64
C GLN A 101 0.97 1.83 9.69
N PHE A 102 1.40 2.36 10.85
CA PHE A 102 1.87 3.73 11.01
C PHE A 102 3.39 3.80 10.89
N ARG A 103 3.86 4.61 9.94
CA ARG A 103 5.29 4.81 9.62
C ARG A 103 5.59 6.30 9.44
N PRO A 104 5.65 7.09 10.52
CA PRO A 104 5.72 8.55 10.44
C PRO A 104 7.01 9.06 9.79
N ASN A 105 8.09 8.28 9.85
CA ASN A 105 9.38 8.69 9.30
C ASN A 105 9.44 8.53 7.77
N THR A 106 10.25 9.36 7.13
CA THR A 106 10.56 9.27 5.71
C THR A 106 11.90 8.61 5.45
N ALA A 107 12.09 8.07 4.25
CA ALA A 107 13.38 7.55 3.83
C ALA A 107 14.39 8.66 3.45
N GLY A 108 13.95 9.92 3.31
CA GLY A 108 14.77 11.06 2.98
C GLY A 108 15.37 11.71 4.23
N SER A 109 16.66 11.97 4.22
CA SER A 109 17.39 12.69 5.28
C SER A 109 18.11 13.88 4.70
N TYR A 110 18.40 14.91 5.50
CA TYR A 110 19.08 16.12 5.04
C TYR A 110 20.43 15.78 4.38
N ASP A 111 20.60 16.28 3.18
CA ASP A 111 21.80 16.06 2.38
C ASP A 111 22.08 17.30 1.51
N PRO A 112 22.99 18.19 1.96
CA PRO A 112 23.28 19.42 1.22
C PRO A 112 23.99 19.16 -0.13
N SER A 113 24.54 17.96 -0.34
CA SER A 113 25.15 17.57 -1.61
C SER A 113 24.13 17.13 -2.67
N SER A 114 22.92 16.78 -2.24
CA SER A 114 21.84 16.40 -3.13
C SER A 114 21.15 17.63 -3.73
N LYS A 115 20.82 17.59 -5.03
CA LYS A 115 20.04 18.65 -5.70
C LYS A 115 18.70 18.96 -5.03
N SER A 116 18.12 18.00 -4.32
CA SER A 116 16.85 18.14 -3.62
C SER A 116 17.02 18.56 -2.15
N GLY A 117 18.25 18.67 -1.64
CA GLY A 117 18.55 18.95 -0.24
C GLY A 117 18.36 17.74 0.68
N HIS A 118 18.01 16.58 0.14
CA HIS A 118 17.82 15.34 0.90
C HIS A 118 18.15 14.10 0.07
N SER A 119 18.56 13.04 0.75
CA SER A 119 18.79 11.71 0.16
C SER A 119 18.57 10.60 1.19
N ARG A 120 18.64 9.34 0.74
CA ARG A 120 18.60 8.18 1.65
C ARG A 120 19.88 8.06 2.50
N ASN A 121 20.97 8.67 2.07
CA ASN A 121 22.29 8.61 2.72
C ASN A 121 22.62 9.89 3.50
N GLY A 122 21.70 10.83 3.58
CA GLY A 122 21.88 12.08 4.30
C GLY A 122 21.95 11.92 5.83
N ASP A 123 22.07 13.05 6.52
CA ASP A 123 22.11 13.10 7.99
C ASP A 123 20.80 12.61 8.62
N LYS A 124 20.84 11.44 9.23
CA LYS A 124 19.68 10.77 9.83
C LYS A 124 19.06 11.49 11.03
N ARG A 125 19.74 12.49 11.59
CA ARG A 125 19.19 13.34 12.64
C ARG A 125 18.10 14.26 12.11
N TRP A 126 18.10 14.52 10.80
CA TRP A 126 17.17 15.43 10.12
C TRP A 126 16.47 14.70 8.98
N THR A 127 15.30 14.17 9.26
CA THR A 127 14.48 13.53 8.25
C THR A 127 13.58 14.54 7.56
N LEU A 128 13.25 14.27 6.29
CA LEU A 128 12.31 15.07 5.54
C LEU A 128 10.95 15.08 6.26
N ASP A 129 10.39 16.27 6.50
CA ASP A 129 9.05 16.39 7.06
C ASP A 129 8.03 15.86 6.05
N ILE A 130 7.26 14.85 6.49
CA ILE A 130 6.30 14.16 5.64
C ILE A 130 5.15 15.08 5.22
N PHE A 131 4.69 15.95 6.10
CA PHE A 131 3.55 16.84 5.81
C PHE A 131 3.97 18.03 4.95
N GLY A 132 5.15 18.59 5.17
CA GLY A 132 5.75 19.58 4.29
C GLY A 132 6.06 19.06 2.90
N ALA A 133 6.29 17.74 2.78
CA ALA A 133 6.58 17.07 1.51
C ALA A 133 5.38 16.29 0.93
N LYS A 134 4.17 16.46 1.45
CA LYS A 134 2.97 15.67 1.11
C LYS A 134 2.78 15.47 -0.40
N ASN A 135 2.84 16.55 -1.17
CA ASN A 135 2.67 16.51 -2.62
C ASN A 135 3.83 15.82 -3.36
N ARG A 136 5.05 15.90 -2.81
CA ARG A 136 6.26 15.28 -3.40
C ARG A 136 6.31 13.78 -3.15
N LEU A 137 5.68 13.32 -2.05
CA LEU A 137 5.64 11.93 -1.64
C LEU A 137 4.35 11.23 -2.06
N GLY A 138 3.41 11.96 -2.67
CA GLY A 138 2.18 11.44 -3.22
C GLY A 138 1.22 10.87 -2.18
N LEU A 139 1.15 11.51 -0.99
CA LEU A 139 0.21 11.13 0.06
C LEU A 139 -1.22 11.44 -0.37
N ASP A 140 -2.13 10.57 0.06
CA ASP A 140 -3.56 10.75 -0.11
C ASP A 140 -4.22 11.56 1.03
N MET A 141 -5.56 11.62 1.02
CA MET A 141 -6.36 12.31 2.04
C MET A 141 -6.19 11.70 3.44
N ASN A 142 -5.80 10.45 3.55
CA ASN A 142 -5.57 9.75 4.81
C ASN A 142 -4.12 9.82 5.30
N ASN A 143 -3.33 10.75 4.76
CA ASN A 143 -1.91 10.85 5.04
C ASN A 143 -1.15 9.52 4.82
N GLY A 144 -1.62 8.73 3.85
CA GLY A 144 -1.07 7.44 3.47
C GLY A 144 -0.49 7.46 2.06
N HIS A 145 0.42 6.54 1.81
CA HIS A 145 0.90 6.22 0.48
C HIS A 145 1.43 4.78 0.38
N VAL A 146 1.92 4.41 -0.80
CA VAL A 146 2.35 3.04 -1.10
C VAL A 146 3.87 2.95 -1.16
N GLY A 147 4.45 2.02 -0.41
CA GLY A 147 5.87 1.70 -0.49
C GLY A 147 6.25 0.90 -1.75
N PRO A 148 7.56 0.75 -2.05
CA PRO A 148 8.03 0.05 -3.26
C PRO A 148 7.55 -1.40 -3.38
N ASN A 149 7.30 -2.07 -2.26
CA ASN A 149 6.78 -3.44 -2.21
C ASN A 149 5.24 -3.53 -2.31
N GLY A 150 4.55 -2.39 -2.47
CA GLY A 150 3.09 -2.34 -2.53
C GLY A 150 2.40 -2.19 -1.18
N LEU A 151 3.14 -2.03 -0.08
CA LEU A 151 2.61 -1.79 1.25
C LEU A 151 2.00 -0.39 1.36
N TYR A 152 0.68 -0.29 1.51
CA TYR A 152 0.04 0.96 1.92
C TYR A 152 0.26 1.18 3.42
N HIS A 153 0.61 2.40 3.81
CA HIS A 153 0.86 2.76 5.20
C HIS A 153 0.56 4.23 5.45
N TYR A 154 0.21 4.55 6.71
CA TYR A 154 -0.04 5.92 7.15
C TYR A 154 1.25 6.58 7.64
N HIS A 155 1.37 7.86 7.38
CA HIS A 155 2.40 8.73 7.97
C HIS A 155 1.87 9.60 9.12
N GLY A 156 0.57 9.66 9.30
CA GLY A 156 -0.10 10.42 10.33
C GLY A 156 -1.52 9.93 10.53
N ILE A 157 -2.33 10.74 11.18
CA ILE A 157 -3.73 10.43 11.43
C ILE A 157 -4.47 10.32 10.11
N ALA A 158 -5.12 9.18 9.90
CA ALA A 158 -6.00 8.95 8.75
C ALA A 158 -7.41 9.46 9.08
N GLU A 159 -7.89 10.46 8.35
CA GLU A 159 -9.21 11.06 8.57
C GLU A 159 -10.35 10.03 8.53
N SER A 160 -10.25 9.05 7.63
CA SER A 160 -11.22 7.96 7.53
C SER A 160 -11.30 7.06 8.76
N LEU A 161 -10.25 6.98 9.58
CA LEU A 161 -10.29 6.21 10.83
C LEU A 161 -11.04 6.96 11.93
N ILE A 162 -10.94 8.30 11.96
CA ILE A 162 -11.62 9.13 12.98
C ILE A 162 -13.12 9.14 12.72
N GLY A 163 -13.55 9.33 11.48
CA GLY A 163 -14.96 9.38 11.11
C GLY A 163 -15.71 8.09 11.47
N ASN A 164 -15.07 6.94 11.33
CA ASN A 164 -15.65 5.65 11.70
C ASN A 164 -15.72 5.43 13.22
N SER A 165 -14.85 6.06 13.99
CA SER A 165 -14.84 5.96 15.46
C SER A 165 -15.80 6.92 16.11
N ALA A 166 -16.05 8.10 15.52
CA ALA A 166 -16.95 9.11 16.06
C ALA A 166 -18.44 8.71 15.95
N SER A 167 -18.79 7.77 15.06
CA SER A 167 -20.14 7.24 14.92
C SER A 167 -20.48 6.12 15.92
N SER A 168 -19.53 5.71 16.77
CA SER A 168 -19.68 4.65 17.77
C SER A 168 -19.59 5.16 19.23
N LEU A 169 -19.57 6.47 19.44
CA LEU A 169 -19.71 7.15 20.72
C LEU A 169 -21.05 7.87 20.80
#